data_68c2444cc669ed3f70bf61fe9e748fc0
#
_entry.id   68c2444cc669ed3f70bf61fe9e748fc0
#
_cell.length_a   1.000
_cell.length_b   1.000
_cell.length_c   1.000
_cell.angle_alpha   90.00
_cell.angle_beta   90.00
_cell.angle_gamma   90.00
#
_symmetry.space_group_name_H-M   'P 1'
#
loop_
_entity.id
_entity.type
_entity.pdbx_description
1 polymer ?
#
loop_
_entity_poly.entity_id
_entity_poly.type
_entity_poly.pdbx_seq_one_letter_code
_entity_poly.pdbx_strand_id
1 'polypeptide(L)'
;GVDMVAWESFGSGWVTDVVKQLRLADVRRFEADYGTLPDLSQIDFDRDVVFTWNGTTSGVRVPNAELNPADRQGLTICDATSAAFAQRLDFAKLDVVTYSWQKVLGGEAAHGMLILSPRAVERLETYKPAWPLPKIFRLTSGGKLIEGIFKGETINTPSMLCVEDYIDALEWAKSAGGLDGLVARADANFAALDAYVERSGWLANLAADPATRSNTSVCLSIVDPAITALPADA
;
A
#
# COMPACT_ATOMS: atom_id res chain seq x y z
N GLY A 1 -17.64 -11.51 -4.10
CA GLY A 1 -17.27 -11.19 -2.74
C GLY A 1 -15.90 -10.52 -2.63
N VAL A 2 -15.57 -10.00 -1.46
CA VAL A 2 -14.30 -9.30 -1.20
C VAL A 2 -13.62 -9.89 0.03
N ASP A 3 -12.31 -10.13 -0.09
CA ASP A 3 -11.43 -10.47 1.01
C ASP A 3 -10.62 -9.22 1.39
N MET A 4 -10.80 -8.76 2.63
CA MET A 4 -10.10 -7.61 3.19
C MET A 4 -8.99 -8.09 4.09
N VAL A 5 -7.75 -7.63 3.84
CA VAL A 5 -6.58 -8.02 4.62
C VAL A 5 -6.01 -6.78 5.32
N ALA A 6 -5.93 -6.81 6.64
CA ALA A 6 -5.49 -5.65 7.43
C ALA A 6 -4.69 -6.09 8.67
N TRP A 7 -3.63 -5.33 9.00
CA TRP A 7 -2.78 -5.57 10.18
C TRP A 7 -2.26 -4.25 10.78
N GLU A 8 -2.89 -3.14 10.40
CA GLU A 8 -2.55 -1.82 10.92
C GLU A 8 -3.66 -0.79 10.58
N SER A 9 -3.49 0.45 11.02
CA SER A 9 -4.53 1.47 10.98
C SER A 9 -5.05 1.84 9.58
N PHE A 10 -4.17 1.92 8.57
CA PHE A 10 -4.60 2.27 7.21
C PHE A 10 -5.39 1.13 6.55
N GLY A 11 -4.91 -0.12 6.69
CA GLY A 11 -5.66 -1.29 6.24
C GLY A 11 -7.01 -1.41 6.93
N SER A 12 -7.08 -1.15 8.23
CA SER A 12 -8.34 -1.14 9.00
C SER A 12 -9.28 -0.01 8.54
N GLY A 13 -8.74 1.12 8.07
CA GLY A 13 -9.50 2.18 7.41
C GLY A 13 -10.20 1.67 6.15
N TRP A 14 -9.48 0.98 5.27
CA TRP A 14 -10.04 0.34 4.07
C TRP A 14 -11.13 -0.68 4.41
N VAL A 15 -10.93 -1.51 5.45
CA VAL A 15 -11.97 -2.44 5.94
C VAL A 15 -13.22 -1.67 6.36
N THR A 16 -13.05 -0.59 7.09
CA THR A 16 -14.15 0.27 7.55
C THR A 16 -14.94 0.82 6.37
N ASP A 17 -14.26 1.32 5.34
CA ASP A 17 -14.91 1.87 4.16
C ASP A 17 -15.72 0.81 3.40
N VAL A 18 -15.14 -0.37 3.19
CA VAL A 18 -15.85 -1.47 2.50
C VAL A 18 -17.07 -1.95 3.29
N VAL A 19 -16.93 -2.10 4.60
CA VAL A 19 -18.00 -2.68 5.44
C VAL A 19 -19.05 -1.65 5.83
N LYS A 20 -18.64 -0.44 6.25
CA LYS A 20 -19.56 0.55 6.81
C LYS A 20 -20.06 1.56 5.79
N GLN A 21 -19.23 1.94 4.82
CA GLN A 21 -19.59 2.97 3.83
C GLN A 21 -20.16 2.33 2.57
N LEU A 22 -19.45 1.42 1.93
CA LEU A 22 -19.93 0.69 0.76
C LEU A 22 -20.98 -0.37 1.10
N ARG A 23 -20.99 -0.86 2.34
CA ARG A 23 -21.95 -1.85 2.87
C ARG A 23 -22.03 -3.11 2.01
N LEU A 24 -20.89 -3.60 1.56
CA LEU A 24 -20.85 -4.85 0.82
C LEU A 24 -21.27 -6.01 1.73
N ALA A 25 -22.18 -6.85 1.24
CA ALA A 25 -22.76 -7.93 2.05
C ALA A 25 -21.82 -9.14 2.19
N ASP A 26 -21.01 -9.42 1.16
CA ASP A 26 -20.12 -10.59 1.12
C ASP A 26 -18.66 -10.16 1.29
N VAL A 27 -18.27 -9.96 2.55
CA VAL A 27 -16.91 -9.54 2.94
C VAL A 27 -16.35 -10.52 3.97
N ARG A 28 -15.16 -11.09 3.67
CA ARG A 28 -14.36 -11.80 4.67
C ARG A 28 -13.24 -10.88 5.12
N ARG A 29 -12.83 -11.00 6.38
CA ARG A 29 -11.75 -10.20 6.96
C ARG A 29 -10.66 -11.11 7.49
N PHE A 30 -9.42 -10.76 7.14
CA PHE A 30 -8.20 -11.38 7.62
C PHE A 30 -7.40 -10.30 8.32
N GLU A 31 -7.46 -10.31 9.65
CA GLU A 31 -6.89 -9.25 10.47
C GLU A 31 -5.84 -9.87 11.41
N ALA A 32 -4.79 -9.11 11.70
CA ALA A 32 -3.76 -9.46 12.65
C ALA A 32 -3.40 -8.27 13.54
N ASP A 33 -2.77 -8.55 14.66
CA ASP A 33 -2.24 -7.53 15.56
C ASP A 33 -1.02 -6.82 14.95
N TYR A 34 -0.72 -5.64 15.46
CA TYR A 34 0.47 -4.89 15.07
C TYR A 34 1.73 -5.74 15.25
N GLY A 35 2.63 -5.68 14.28
CA GLY A 35 3.87 -6.46 14.24
C GLY A 35 3.73 -7.85 13.62
N THR A 36 2.53 -8.26 13.20
CA THR A 36 2.27 -9.54 12.56
C THR A 36 1.49 -9.40 11.26
N LEU A 37 1.66 -10.36 10.35
CA LEU A 37 0.90 -10.46 9.12
C LEU A 37 -0.21 -11.51 9.31
N PRO A 38 -1.44 -11.30 8.79
CA PRO A 38 -2.46 -12.34 8.78
C PRO A 38 -1.99 -13.57 7.98
N ASP A 39 -2.61 -14.71 8.24
CA ASP A 39 -2.36 -15.91 7.44
C ASP A 39 -2.91 -15.73 6.01
N LEU A 40 -2.03 -15.37 5.09
CA LEU A 40 -2.36 -15.10 3.70
C LEU A 40 -2.75 -16.36 2.91
N SER A 41 -2.46 -17.56 3.42
CA SER A 41 -2.82 -18.83 2.77
C SER A 41 -4.33 -19.10 2.76
N GLN A 42 -5.10 -18.38 3.58
CA GLN A 42 -6.55 -18.50 3.68
C GLN A 42 -7.31 -17.58 2.72
N ILE A 43 -6.60 -16.73 1.97
CA ILE A 43 -7.21 -15.81 1.01
C ILE A 43 -7.70 -16.58 -0.19
N ASP A 44 -8.90 -16.26 -0.65
CA ASP A 44 -9.49 -16.81 -1.84
C ASP A 44 -9.35 -15.83 -3.01
N PHE A 45 -8.42 -16.08 -3.89
CA PHE A 45 -8.14 -15.22 -5.04
C PHE A 45 -9.17 -15.35 -6.19
N ASP A 46 -10.21 -16.17 -6.04
CA ASP A 46 -11.41 -16.09 -6.88
C ASP A 46 -12.36 -14.95 -6.45
N ARG A 47 -12.09 -14.36 -5.29
CA ARG A 47 -12.73 -13.13 -4.77
C ARG A 47 -11.83 -11.93 -5.01
N ASP A 48 -12.38 -10.73 -5.02
CA ASP A 48 -11.55 -9.52 -5.02
C ASP A 48 -10.82 -9.40 -3.68
N VAL A 49 -9.54 -9.09 -3.72
CA VAL A 49 -8.68 -9.00 -2.52
C VAL A 49 -8.19 -7.57 -2.37
N VAL A 50 -8.42 -6.96 -1.21
CA VAL A 50 -7.99 -5.59 -0.90
C VAL A 50 -7.02 -5.60 0.27
N PHE A 51 -5.84 -5.02 0.09
CA PHE A 51 -4.80 -4.98 1.10
C PHE A 51 -3.85 -3.79 0.93
N THR A 52 -3.12 -3.44 1.99
CA THR A 52 -1.96 -2.57 1.92
C THR A 52 -0.70 -3.40 1.67
N TRP A 53 0.20 -2.98 0.78
CA TRP A 53 1.46 -3.70 0.58
C TRP A 53 2.39 -3.56 1.78
N ASN A 54 2.40 -2.38 2.38
CA ASN A 54 3.22 -2.04 3.52
C ASN A 54 2.36 -1.45 4.64
N GLY A 55 2.31 -2.11 5.78
CA GLY A 55 1.60 -1.66 6.96
C GLY A 55 2.41 -0.62 7.73
N THR A 56 2.20 0.65 7.39
CA THR A 56 2.99 1.79 7.87
C THR A 56 3.07 1.87 9.40
N THR A 57 1.98 1.65 10.11
CA THR A 57 1.93 1.79 11.57
C THR A 57 2.26 0.50 12.32
N SER A 58 2.48 -0.59 11.60
CA SER A 58 2.83 -1.91 12.14
C SER A 58 4.29 -2.31 11.87
N GLY A 59 4.94 -1.66 10.90
CA GLY A 59 6.29 -2.04 10.46
C GLY A 59 6.34 -3.37 9.70
N VAL A 60 5.18 -3.86 9.25
CA VAL A 60 5.02 -5.16 8.57
C VAL A 60 4.60 -4.96 7.13
N ARG A 61 5.26 -5.63 6.21
CA ARG A 61 4.94 -5.63 4.78
C ARG A 61 4.59 -7.03 4.27
N VAL A 62 3.89 -7.07 3.13
CA VAL A 62 3.80 -8.30 2.34
C VAL A 62 5.20 -8.61 1.78
N PRO A 63 5.75 -9.82 2.00
CA PRO A 63 7.11 -10.13 1.58
C PRO A 63 7.27 -10.18 0.06
N ASN A 64 6.25 -10.67 -0.65
CA ASN A 64 6.21 -10.78 -2.11
C ASN A 64 4.78 -11.08 -2.58
N ALA A 65 4.57 -11.17 -3.90
CA ALA A 65 3.28 -11.49 -4.52
C ALA A 65 3.14 -12.99 -4.91
N GLU A 66 3.95 -13.89 -4.37
CA GLU A 66 3.96 -15.31 -4.75
C GLU A 66 2.62 -16.00 -4.46
N LEU A 67 1.94 -15.57 -3.39
CA LEU A 67 0.63 -16.10 -3.02
C LEU A 67 -0.49 -15.77 -4.02
N ASN A 68 -0.32 -14.72 -4.85
CA ASN A 68 -1.33 -14.34 -5.84
C ASN A 68 -1.23 -15.27 -7.05
N PRO A 69 -2.16 -16.19 -7.30
CA PRO A 69 -2.10 -17.09 -8.44
C PRO A 69 -2.28 -16.31 -9.76
N ALA A 70 -1.64 -16.80 -10.81
CA ALA A 70 -1.72 -16.14 -12.13
C ALA A 70 -3.09 -16.31 -12.79
N ASP A 71 -3.79 -17.40 -12.48
CA ASP A 71 -5.11 -17.78 -13.03
C ASP A 71 -6.29 -17.36 -12.13
N ARG A 72 -6.05 -16.48 -11.14
CA ARG A 72 -7.08 -15.95 -10.25
C ARG A 72 -8.25 -15.30 -11.00
N GLN A 73 -9.45 -15.43 -10.47
CA GLN A 73 -10.65 -14.82 -11.04
C GLN A 73 -10.93 -13.42 -10.44
N GLY A 74 -10.65 -13.24 -9.16
CA GLY A 74 -10.79 -11.96 -8.48
C GLY A 74 -9.72 -10.94 -8.86
N LEU A 75 -9.95 -9.67 -8.53
CA LEU A 75 -8.97 -8.59 -8.68
C LEU A 75 -8.17 -8.41 -7.40
N THR A 76 -6.87 -8.18 -7.53
CA THR A 76 -6.02 -7.75 -6.42
C THR A 76 -5.89 -6.24 -6.41
N ILE A 77 -6.35 -5.62 -5.34
CA ILE A 77 -6.41 -4.16 -5.14
C ILE A 77 -5.46 -3.81 -3.99
N CYS A 78 -4.39 -3.11 -4.33
CA CYS A 78 -3.26 -2.85 -3.44
C CYS A 78 -3.04 -1.36 -3.21
N ASP A 79 -3.05 -0.93 -1.96
CA ASP A 79 -2.46 0.34 -1.56
C ASP A 79 -0.96 0.15 -1.34
N ALA A 80 -0.16 0.74 -2.22
CA ALA A 80 1.29 0.70 -2.18
C ALA A 80 1.92 2.05 -1.78
N THR A 81 1.16 2.95 -1.14
CA THR A 81 1.59 4.32 -0.85
C THR A 81 2.93 4.38 -0.12
N SER A 82 3.17 3.53 0.88
CA SER A 82 4.45 3.50 1.60
C SER A 82 5.43 2.43 1.11
N ALA A 83 5.09 1.73 0.02
CA ALA A 83 5.94 0.71 -0.60
C ALA A 83 6.55 1.18 -1.93
N ALA A 84 5.78 1.93 -2.72
CA ALA A 84 6.19 2.37 -4.05
C ALA A 84 7.55 3.08 -3.99
N PHE A 85 8.43 2.73 -4.93
CA PHE A 85 9.82 3.20 -5.07
C PHE A 85 10.84 2.71 -4.00
N ALA A 86 10.41 1.98 -2.97
CA ALA A 86 11.33 1.39 -1.99
C ALA A 86 11.21 -0.13 -1.89
N GLN A 87 10.14 -0.69 -2.42
CA GLN A 87 9.87 -2.13 -2.43
C GLN A 87 9.48 -2.56 -3.84
N ARG A 88 9.81 -3.80 -4.21
CA ARG A 88 9.46 -4.34 -5.52
C ARG A 88 8.01 -4.79 -5.52
N LEU A 89 7.25 -4.29 -6.48
CA LEU A 89 5.88 -4.67 -6.74
C LEU A 89 5.83 -5.52 -8.00
N ASP A 90 5.19 -6.69 -7.94
CA ASP A 90 4.93 -7.52 -9.11
C ASP A 90 3.61 -7.12 -9.77
N PHE A 91 3.68 -6.17 -10.70
CA PHE A 91 2.50 -5.66 -11.41
C PHE A 91 1.78 -6.71 -12.25
N ALA A 92 2.40 -7.85 -12.58
CA ALA A 92 1.70 -8.95 -13.25
C ALA A 92 0.68 -9.63 -12.34
N LYS A 93 0.85 -9.49 -11.04
CA LYS A 93 -0.01 -10.08 -10.01
C LYS A 93 -0.88 -9.08 -9.27
N LEU A 94 -0.82 -7.78 -9.63
CA LEU A 94 -1.60 -6.71 -9.03
C LEU A 94 -2.50 -6.08 -10.09
N ASP A 95 -3.80 -6.03 -9.84
CA ASP A 95 -4.76 -5.51 -10.82
C ASP A 95 -5.05 -4.03 -10.65
N VAL A 96 -5.09 -3.57 -9.41
CA VAL A 96 -5.23 -2.16 -9.06
C VAL A 96 -4.15 -1.80 -8.05
N VAL A 97 -3.29 -0.85 -8.38
CA VAL A 97 -2.31 -0.31 -7.46
C VAL A 97 -2.55 1.18 -7.31
N THR A 98 -2.67 1.62 -6.07
CA THR A 98 -2.74 3.04 -5.76
C THR A 98 -1.58 3.45 -4.87
N TYR A 99 -1.09 4.67 -5.08
CA TYR A 99 -0.12 5.31 -4.18
C TYR A 99 -0.21 6.82 -4.28
N SER A 100 0.33 7.51 -3.29
CA SER A 100 0.43 8.96 -3.25
C SER A 100 1.90 9.39 -3.15
N TRP A 101 2.19 10.66 -3.46
CA TRP A 101 3.56 11.13 -3.71
C TRP A 101 4.39 11.39 -2.44
N GLN A 102 3.76 11.52 -1.28
CA GLN A 102 4.39 12.03 -0.05
C GLN A 102 5.32 11.05 0.70
N LYS A 103 5.54 9.83 0.19
CA LYS A 103 6.37 8.83 0.89
C LYS A 103 7.81 8.81 0.36
N VAL A 104 8.20 7.80 -0.37
CA VAL A 104 9.61 7.55 -0.73
C VAL A 104 10.24 8.67 -1.55
N LEU A 105 9.50 9.27 -2.47
CA LEU A 105 9.99 10.38 -3.30
C LEU A 105 9.83 11.76 -2.65
N GLY A 106 9.20 11.86 -1.48
CA GLY A 106 9.16 13.08 -0.68
C GLY A 106 8.29 14.20 -1.25
N GLY A 107 7.38 13.91 -2.19
CA GLY A 107 6.46 14.89 -2.73
C GLY A 107 5.32 15.25 -1.77
N GLU A 108 4.43 16.14 -2.21
CA GLU A 108 3.22 16.50 -1.47
C GLU A 108 2.14 15.40 -1.57
N ALA A 109 1.32 15.26 -0.54
CA ALA A 109 0.19 14.32 -0.52
C ALA A 109 -1.01 14.80 -1.36
N ALA A 110 -0.76 15.57 -2.41
CA ALA A 110 -1.80 16.27 -3.17
C ALA A 110 -2.41 15.43 -4.29
N HIS A 111 -1.69 14.43 -4.77
CA HIS A 111 -2.07 13.64 -5.94
C HIS A 111 -1.97 12.15 -5.65
N GLY A 112 -3.01 11.41 -6.03
CA GLY A 112 -3.04 9.96 -6.02
C GLY A 112 -2.73 9.42 -7.42
N MET A 113 -1.91 8.39 -7.47
CA MET A 113 -1.64 7.62 -8.68
C MET A 113 -2.48 6.36 -8.67
N LEU A 114 -2.98 5.97 -9.84
CA LEU A 114 -3.77 4.76 -10.04
C LEU A 114 -3.22 4.00 -11.24
N ILE A 115 -2.81 2.77 -11.00
CA ILE A 115 -2.34 1.84 -12.04
C ILE A 115 -3.36 0.72 -12.14
N LEU A 116 -3.83 0.45 -13.35
CA LEU A 116 -4.85 -0.56 -13.63
C LEU A 116 -4.30 -1.61 -14.58
N SER A 117 -4.51 -2.89 -14.25
CA SER A 117 -4.32 -3.98 -15.19
C SER A 117 -5.41 -3.98 -16.27
N PRO A 118 -5.19 -4.66 -17.41
CA PRO A 118 -6.26 -4.86 -18.41
C PRO A 118 -7.51 -5.51 -17.82
N ARG A 119 -7.37 -6.42 -16.85
CA ARG A 119 -8.50 -7.07 -16.15
C ARG A 119 -9.31 -6.08 -15.31
N ALA A 120 -8.62 -5.15 -14.64
CA ALA A 120 -9.29 -4.08 -13.89
C ALA A 120 -10.05 -3.14 -14.81
N VAL A 121 -9.49 -2.79 -15.97
CA VAL A 121 -10.18 -1.98 -16.99
C VAL A 121 -11.41 -2.72 -17.53
N GLU A 122 -11.31 -3.99 -17.86
CA GLU A 122 -12.44 -4.81 -18.30
C GLU A 122 -13.56 -4.84 -17.25
N ARG A 123 -13.20 -5.00 -15.95
CA ARG A 123 -14.16 -4.95 -14.85
C ARG A 123 -14.85 -3.58 -14.77
N LEU A 124 -14.12 -2.47 -14.91
CA LEU A 124 -14.68 -1.12 -14.91
C LEU A 124 -15.66 -0.90 -16.07
N GLU A 125 -15.39 -1.45 -17.25
CA GLU A 125 -16.24 -1.29 -18.43
C GLU A 125 -17.48 -2.20 -18.41
N THR A 126 -17.41 -3.34 -17.73
CA THR A 126 -18.50 -4.32 -17.67
C THR A 126 -19.37 -4.20 -16.43
N TYR A 127 -18.83 -3.69 -15.32
CA TYR A 127 -19.57 -3.54 -14.07
C TYR A 127 -20.35 -2.23 -14.05
N LYS A 128 -21.65 -2.31 -13.75
CA LYS A 128 -22.50 -1.14 -13.54
C LYS A 128 -22.80 -0.98 -12.05
N PRO A 129 -22.34 0.11 -11.41
CA PRO A 129 -22.64 0.39 -10.01
C PRO A 129 -24.15 0.46 -9.76
N ALA A 130 -24.58 0.01 -8.58
CA ALA A 130 -26.00 0.02 -8.18
C ALA A 130 -26.55 1.44 -7.94
N TRP A 131 -25.65 2.40 -7.69
CA TRP A 131 -25.97 3.83 -7.46
C TRP A 131 -25.04 4.75 -8.25
N PRO A 132 -25.47 5.99 -8.50
CA PRO A 132 -24.67 6.99 -9.20
C PRO A 132 -23.39 7.29 -8.41
N LEU A 133 -22.24 7.33 -9.12
CA LEU A 133 -20.96 7.71 -8.51
C LEU A 133 -20.73 9.22 -8.60
N PRO A 134 -20.24 9.87 -7.54
CA PRO A 134 -19.69 11.22 -7.60
C PRO A 134 -18.61 11.33 -8.70
N LYS A 135 -18.46 12.54 -9.27
CA LYS A 135 -17.51 12.76 -10.37
C LYS A 135 -16.10 12.26 -10.08
N ILE A 136 -15.63 12.44 -8.86
CA ILE A 136 -14.27 12.05 -8.42
C ILE A 136 -14.03 10.52 -8.47
N PHE A 137 -15.07 9.71 -8.36
CA PHE A 137 -14.96 8.24 -8.39
C PHE A 137 -15.33 7.65 -9.77
N ARG A 138 -15.69 8.49 -10.74
CA ARG A 138 -16.08 8.00 -12.07
C ARG A 138 -14.87 7.83 -12.96
N LEU A 139 -14.50 6.59 -13.24
CA LEU A 139 -13.43 6.23 -14.18
C LEU A 139 -13.97 5.83 -15.55
N THR A 140 -15.31 5.71 -15.70
CA THR A 140 -15.95 5.34 -16.95
C THR A 140 -17.03 6.34 -17.34
N SER A 141 -17.26 6.47 -18.65
CA SER A 141 -18.36 7.21 -19.25
C SER A 141 -18.95 6.40 -20.40
N GLY A 142 -20.26 6.19 -20.41
CA GLY A 142 -20.90 5.36 -21.43
C GLY A 142 -20.42 3.90 -21.46
N GLY A 143 -19.94 3.36 -20.33
CA GLY A 143 -19.38 2.00 -20.26
C GLY A 143 -17.96 1.86 -20.82
N LYS A 144 -17.26 2.97 -21.05
CA LYS A 144 -15.87 2.99 -21.52
C LYS A 144 -14.98 3.78 -20.58
N LEU A 145 -13.72 3.35 -20.44
CA LEU A 145 -12.72 4.05 -19.63
C LEU A 145 -12.58 5.50 -20.10
N ILE A 146 -12.51 6.43 -19.15
CA ILE A 146 -12.19 7.83 -19.44
C ILE A 146 -10.68 7.94 -19.60
N GLU A 147 -10.18 7.68 -20.81
CA GLU A 147 -8.73 7.62 -21.08
C GLU A 147 -7.99 8.92 -20.74
N GLY A 148 -8.66 10.07 -20.82
CA GLY A 148 -8.05 11.36 -20.52
C GLY A 148 -7.44 11.42 -19.11
N ILE A 149 -8.06 10.77 -18.12
CA ILE A 149 -7.54 10.68 -16.74
C ILE A 149 -6.12 10.06 -16.72
N PHE A 150 -5.87 9.07 -17.58
CA PHE A 150 -4.58 8.38 -17.69
C PHE A 150 -3.61 9.06 -18.68
N LYS A 151 -4.02 10.19 -19.25
CA LYS A 151 -3.23 11.04 -20.17
C LYS A 151 -2.94 12.43 -19.58
N GLY A 152 -3.22 12.63 -18.27
CA GLY A 152 -2.96 13.88 -17.56
C GLY A 152 -4.13 14.84 -17.49
N GLU A 153 -5.34 14.46 -17.93
CA GLU A 153 -6.54 15.27 -17.68
C GLU A 153 -6.92 15.16 -16.20
N THR A 154 -7.18 16.30 -15.59
CA THR A 154 -7.53 16.41 -14.17
C THR A 154 -8.95 16.98 -14.00
N ILE A 155 -9.62 16.61 -12.89
CA ILE A 155 -10.95 17.14 -12.57
C ILE A 155 -10.90 18.64 -12.29
N ASN A 156 -9.87 19.05 -11.56
CA ASN A 156 -9.58 20.43 -11.21
C ASN A 156 -8.13 20.77 -11.58
N THR A 157 -7.81 22.05 -11.67
CA THR A 157 -6.42 22.49 -11.87
C THR A 157 -5.52 21.92 -10.79
N PRO A 158 -4.46 21.16 -11.16
CA PRO A 158 -3.52 20.62 -10.19
C PRO A 158 -2.64 21.71 -9.59
N SER A 159 -2.02 21.44 -8.44
CA SER A 159 -0.96 22.29 -7.91
C SER A 159 0.28 22.11 -8.77
N MET A 160 0.68 23.15 -9.51
CA MET A 160 1.86 23.10 -10.38
C MET A 160 3.14 22.89 -9.57
N LEU A 161 3.24 23.50 -8.38
CA LEU A 161 4.39 23.31 -7.49
C LEU A 161 4.56 21.82 -7.13
N CYS A 162 3.48 21.15 -6.68
CA CYS A 162 3.54 19.72 -6.36
C CYS A 162 3.94 18.87 -7.57
N VAL A 163 3.52 19.26 -8.79
CA VAL A 163 3.88 18.51 -10.03
C VAL A 163 5.36 18.69 -10.34
N GLU A 164 5.88 19.92 -10.26
CA GLU A 164 7.30 20.20 -10.52
C GLU A 164 8.21 19.53 -9.49
N ASP A 165 7.87 19.59 -8.20
CA ASP A 165 8.61 18.89 -7.14
C ASP A 165 8.64 17.36 -7.38
N TYR A 166 7.54 16.79 -7.86
CA TYR A 166 7.50 15.37 -8.14
C TYR A 166 8.28 14.99 -9.40
N ILE A 167 8.31 15.85 -10.43
CA ILE A 167 9.14 15.67 -11.62
C ILE A 167 10.62 15.68 -11.23
N ASP A 168 11.05 16.66 -10.43
CA ASP A 168 12.43 16.76 -9.93
C ASP A 168 12.81 15.49 -9.13
N ALA A 169 11.93 15.03 -8.24
CA ALA A 169 12.12 13.79 -7.49
C ALA A 169 12.26 12.55 -8.40
N LEU A 170 11.50 12.47 -9.50
CA LEU A 170 11.61 11.39 -10.48
C LEU A 170 12.92 11.45 -11.27
N GLU A 171 13.39 12.65 -11.63
CA GLU A 171 14.68 12.86 -12.29
C GLU A 171 15.84 12.48 -11.37
N TRP A 172 15.76 12.92 -10.10
CA TRP A 172 16.70 12.46 -9.08
C TRP A 172 16.71 10.93 -8.95
N ALA A 173 15.53 10.30 -8.87
CA ALA A 173 15.40 8.84 -8.77
C ALA A 173 16.09 8.12 -9.94
N LYS A 174 15.95 8.64 -11.18
CA LYS A 174 16.68 8.11 -12.35
C LYS A 174 18.19 8.22 -12.15
N SER A 175 18.68 9.37 -11.69
CA SER A 175 20.11 9.60 -11.45
C SER A 175 20.65 8.71 -10.32
N ALA A 176 19.82 8.32 -9.35
CA ALA A 176 20.17 7.43 -8.23
C ALA A 176 20.14 5.94 -8.61
N GLY A 177 19.97 5.59 -9.89
CA GLY A 177 19.93 4.21 -10.38
C GLY A 177 18.52 3.66 -10.60
N GLY A 178 17.51 4.53 -10.68
CA GLY A 178 16.11 4.13 -10.90
C GLY A 178 15.55 3.32 -9.73
N LEU A 179 14.61 2.45 -10.00
CA LEU A 179 13.96 1.63 -8.98
C LEU A 179 14.98 0.77 -8.20
N ASP A 180 15.92 0.16 -8.89
CA ASP A 180 16.94 -0.69 -8.24
C ASP A 180 17.82 0.10 -7.27
N GLY A 181 18.24 1.30 -7.65
CA GLY A 181 18.99 2.19 -6.79
C GLY A 181 18.20 2.65 -5.55
N LEU A 182 16.92 2.99 -5.73
CA LEU A 182 16.05 3.40 -4.63
C LEU A 182 15.77 2.25 -3.65
N VAL A 183 15.49 1.04 -4.15
CA VAL A 183 15.30 -0.15 -3.32
C VAL A 183 16.57 -0.45 -2.54
N ALA A 184 17.73 -0.48 -3.20
CA ALA A 184 19.02 -0.73 -2.54
C ALA A 184 19.32 0.32 -1.44
N ARG A 185 18.97 1.58 -1.67
CA ARG A 185 19.12 2.65 -0.69
C ARG A 185 18.21 2.46 0.52
N ALA A 186 16.94 2.10 0.30
CA ALA A 186 15.99 1.82 1.37
C ALA A 186 16.44 0.62 2.21
N ASP A 187 16.89 -0.45 1.56
CA ASP A 187 17.41 -1.66 2.23
C ASP A 187 18.67 -1.37 3.04
N ALA A 188 19.60 -0.55 2.52
CA ALA A 188 20.81 -0.16 3.24
C ALA A 188 20.48 0.70 4.48
N ASN A 189 19.53 1.63 4.38
CA ASN A 189 19.06 2.42 5.51
C ASN A 189 18.40 1.54 6.58
N PHE A 190 17.57 0.61 6.17
CA PHE A 190 16.94 -0.36 7.08
C PHE A 190 18.00 -1.23 7.77
N ALA A 191 18.96 -1.79 7.03
CA ALA A 191 20.02 -2.63 7.59
C ALA A 191 20.86 -1.90 8.64
N ALA A 192 21.14 -0.60 8.42
CA ALA A 192 21.87 0.21 9.39
C ALA A 192 21.07 0.40 10.70
N LEU A 193 19.75 0.64 10.58
CA LEU A 193 18.86 0.76 11.74
C LEU A 193 18.67 -0.57 12.45
N ASP A 194 18.43 -1.65 11.71
CA ASP A 194 18.23 -3.00 12.26
C ASP A 194 19.47 -3.46 13.05
N ALA A 195 20.66 -3.24 12.49
CA ALA A 195 21.91 -3.52 13.20
C ALA A 195 22.11 -2.67 14.47
N TYR A 196 21.56 -1.46 14.55
CA TYR A 196 21.52 -0.68 15.76
C TYR A 196 20.58 -1.30 16.79
N VAL A 197 19.36 -1.65 16.37
CA VAL A 197 18.35 -2.29 17.23
C VAL A 197 18.88 -3.57 17.85
N GLU A 198 19.53 -4.43 17.06
CA GLU A 198 20.13 -5.69 17.56
C GLU A 198 21.17 -5.48 18.65
N ARG A 199 21.92 -4.36 18.61
CA ARG A 199 22.95 -4.04 19.60
C ARG A 199 22.45 -3.23 20.79
N SER A 200 21.27 -2.63 20.68
CA SER A 200 20.78 -1.64 21.67
C SER A 200 20.43 -2.26 23.04
N GLY A 201 19.93 -3.50 23.05
CA GLY A 201 19.49 -4.19 24.25
C GLY A 201 18.20 -3.65 24.88
N TRP A 202 17.71 -2.48 24.44
CA TRP A 202 16.51 -1.83 24.98
C TRP A 202 15.41 -1.63 23.93
N LEU A 203 15.73 -1.88 22.65
CA LEU A 203 14.80 -1.83 21.51
C LEU A 203 14.65 -3.21 20.87
N ALA A 204 13.49 -3.45 20.31
CA ALA A 204 13.21 -4.57 19.41
C ALA A 204 12.37 -4.10 18.23
N ASN A 205 12.47 -4.78 17.08
CA ASN A 205 11.53 -4.57 15.99
C ASN A 205 10.14 -5.03 16.43
N LEU A 206 9.12 -4.21 16.18
CA LEU A 206 7.74 -4.60 16.40
C LEU A 206 7.35 -5.75 15.46
N ALA A 207 7.80 -5.70 14.20
CA ALA A 207 7.64 -6.80 13.24
C ALA A 207 8.48 -8.02 13.67
N ALA A 208 7.80 -9.05 14.20
CA ALA A 208 8.43 -10.23 14.79
C ALA A 208 9.17 -11.08 13.76
N ASP A 209 8.56 -11.29 12.58
CA ASP A 209 9.16 -12.06 11.49
C ASP A 209 10.07 -11.15 10.63
N PRO A 210 11.40 -11.42 10.57
CA PRO A 210 12.34 -10.67 9.74
C PRO A 210 11.94 -10.59 8.27
N ALA A 211 11.29 -11.62 7.70
CA ALA A 211 10.88 -11.66 6.30
C ALA A 211 9.79 -10.63 5.98
N THR A 212 9.02 -10.23 6.97
CA THR A 212 7.91 -9.27 6.82
C THR A 212 8.27 -7.86 7.30
N ARG A 213 9.50 -7.61 7.77
CA ARG A 213 9.93 -6.26 8.20
C ARG A 213 9.89 -5.27 7.05
N SER A 214 9.28 -4.12 7.31
CA SER A 214 9.27 -3.01 6.38
C SER A 214 10.64 -2.31 6.34
N ASN A 215 11.11 -1.97 5.14
CA ASN A 215 12.31 -1.16 4.94
C ASN A 215 12.01 0.35 4.81
N THR A 216 10.73 0.74 4.96
CA THR A 216 10.29 2.15 4.88
C THR A 216 9.65 2.66 6.15
N SER A 217 8.93 1.79 6.87
CA SER A 217 8.20 2.13 8.10
C SER A 217 8.66 1.19 9.20
N VAL A 218 9.76 1.55 9.87
CA VAL A 218 10.31 0.72 10.93
C VAL A 218 9.64 1.09 12.25
N CYS A 219 8.83 0.16 12.78
CA CYS A 219 8.20 0.31 14.08
C CYS A 219 9.00 -0.48 15.13
N LEU A 220 9.30 0.16 16.23
CA LEU A 220 10.12 -0.39 17.30
C LEU A 220 9.33 -0.47 18.60
N SER A 221 9.63 -1.49 19.41
CA SER A 221 9.16 -1.63 20.77
C SER A 221 10.30 -1.35 21.75
N ILE A 222 9.98 -0.71 22.87
CA ILE A 222 10.88 -0.60 24.02
C ILE A 222 10.77 -1.91 24.81
N VAL A 223 11.90 -2.58 25.02
CA VAL A 223 11.96 -3.87 25.72
C VAL A 223 12.73 -3.81 27.02
N ASP A 224 13.30 -2.67 27.38
CA ASP A 224 13.98 -2.47 28.68
C ASP A 224 12.94 -2.46 29.82
N PRO A 225 13.04 -3.40 30.79
CA PRO A 225 12.10 -3.48 31.91
C PRO A 225 12.07 -2.20 32.79
N ALA A 226 13.17 -1.47 32.87
CA ALA A 226 13.22 -0.23 33.67
C ALA A 226 12.40 0.89 33.00
N ILE A 227 12.36 0.91 31.66
CA ILE A 227 11.60 1.90 30.90
C ILE A 227 10.14 1.49 30.81
N THR A 228 9.85 0.20 30.53
CA THR A 228 8.47 -0.30 30.40
C THR A 228 7.70 -0.31 31.71
N ALA A 229 8.38 -0.23 32.85
CA ALA A 229 7.77 -0.08 34.17
C ALA A 229 7.37 1.37 34.52
N LEU A 230 7.78 2.36 33.73
CA LEU A 230 7.38 3.75 33.93
C LEU A 230 5.91 3.98 33.56
N PRO A 231 5.23 4.91 34.22
CA PRO A 231 3.88 5.33 33.77
C PRO A 231 3.92 5.87 32.33
N ALA A 232 2.84 5.70 31.60
CA ALA A 232 2.77 6.11 30.17
C ALA A 232 2.92 7.62 29.95
N ASP A 233 2.81 8.42 31.00
CA ASP A 233 2.93 9.88 31.02
C ASP A 233 4.25 10.38 31.64
N ALA A 234 5.23 9.47 31.87
CA ALA A 234 6.51 9.78 32.51
C ALA A 234 7.58 10.27 31.52
#